data_54757c67728f5b5e9771dfa0dcbc4e2b
#
_entry.id   54757c67728f5b5e9771dfa0dcbc4e2b
#
_cell.length_a   1.000
_cell.length_b   1.000
_cell.length_c   1.000
_cell.angle_alpha   90.00
_cell.angle_beta   90.00
_cell.angle_gamma   90.00
#
_symmetry.space_group_name_H-M   'P 1'
#
loop_
_entity.id
_entity.type
_entity.pdbx_description
1 polymer ?
#
loop_
_entity_poly.entity_id
_entity_poly.type
_entity_poly.pdbx_seq_one_letter_code
_entity_poly.pdbx_strand_id
1 'polypeptide(L)'
;MIRENSYWMGIAEIAVTPDTGVVQVTKFTIGIECGKIINPRQLERCMKSGVVMGVSEALKEEVTFDKGKITSTTWSRYKILTMAEVPEVKAVQISRDDKGYGGGSEGANAVCTPAVAAAFFDATGVHARRIPLPPAYVTTLLKG
;
A
#
# COMPACT_ATOMS: atom_id res chain seq x y z
N MET A 1 -11.23 1.75 -6.97
CA MET A 1 -10.53 1.83 -8.26
C MET A 1 -11.11 0.81 -9.23
N ILE A 2 -11.17 1.14 -10.51
CA ILE A 2 -11.60 0.23 -11.59
C ILE A 2 -10.40 0.04 -12.52
N ARG A 3 -10.02 -1.20 -12.82
CA ARG A 3 -8.96 -1.55 -13.74
C ARG A 3 -9.25 -2.91 -14.37
N GLU A 4 -9.12 -3.03 -15.70
CA GLU A 4 -9.27 -4.31 -16.43
C GLU A 4 -10.58 -5.05 -16.10
N ASN A 5 -11.70 -4.32 -16.06
CA ASN A 5 -13.01 -4.81 -15.66
C ASN A 5 -13.10 -5.35 -14.22
N SER A 6 -12.17 -4.93 -13.35
CA SER A 6 -12.18 -5.29 -11.92
C SER A 6 -12.35 -4.05 -11.05
N TYR A 7 -13.08 -4.23 -9.95
CA TYR A 7 -13.27 -3.21 -8.92
C TYR A 7 -12.39 -3.54 -7.73
N TRP A 8 -11.55 -2.58 -7.33
CA TRP A 8 -10.63 -2.74 -6.21
C TRP A 8 -10.92 -1.73 -5.11
N MET A 9 -10.80 -2.20 -3.86
CA MET A 9 -10.97 -1.39 -2.66
C MET A 9 -9.86 -1.72 -1.67
N GLY A 10 -9.29 -0.67 -1.03
CA GLY A 10 -8.30 -0.81 0.04
C GLY A 10 -8.72 0.03 1.25
N ILE A 11 -8.57 -0.53 2.46
CA ILE A 11 -8.75 0.15 3.74
C ILE A 11 -7.51 -0.15 4.57
N ALA A 12 -6.79 0.89 5.00
CA ALA A 12 -5.63 0.79 5.88
C ALA A 12 -6.00 1.21 7.31
N GLU A 13 -5.55 0.43 8.29
CA GLU A 13 -5.51 0.81 9.70
C GLU A 13 -4.05 1.09 10.05
N ILE A 14 -3.75 2.26 10.60
CA ILE A 14 -2.38 2.69 10.86
C ILE A 14 -2.18 3.12 12.30
N ALA A 15 -0.93 3.04 12.76
CA ALA A 15 -0.45 3.71 13.96
C ALA A 15 0.60 4.76 13.57
N VAL A 16 0.48 5.96 14.12
CA VAL A 16 1.45 7.05 13.93
C VAL A 16 2.07 7.38 15.29
N THR A 17 3.39 7.44 15.34
CA THR A 17 4.13 7.91 16.53
C THR A 17 4.62 9.35 16.26
N PRO A 18 3.94 10.39 16.77
CA PRO A 18 4.22 11.77 16.38
C PRO A 18 5.66 12.21 16.68
N ASP A 19 6.21 11.79 17.81
CA ASP A 19 7.56 12.20 18.25
C ASP A 19 8.67 11.66 17.34
N THR A 20 8.49 10.45 16.81
CA THR A 20 9.48 9.79 15.95
C THR A 20 9.14 9.88 14.46
N GLY A 21 7.89 10.20 14.13
CA GLY A 21 7.37 10.20 12.75
C GLY A 21 7.18 8.80 12.16
N VAL A 22 7.28 7.74 12.97
CA VAL A 22 7.07 6.39 12.49
C VAL A 22 5.59 6.17 12.17
N VAL A 23 5.32 5.71 10.95
CA VAL A 23 4.00 5.25 10.49
C VAL A 23 4.07 3.76 10.28
N GLN A 24 3.16 3.03 10.90
CA GLN A 24 3.01 1.59 10.75
C GLN A 24 1.60 1.26 10.25
N VAL A 25 1.49 0.50 9.18
CA VAL A 25 0.22 -0.10 8.78
C VAL A 25 0.05 -1.37 9.62
N THR A 26 -0.92 -1.37 10.52
CA THR A 26 -1.17 -2.50 11.43
C THR A 26 -2.05 -3.55 10.77
N LYS A 27 -3.02 -3.09 9.95
CA LYS A 27 -3.92 -3.97 9.21
C LYS A 27 -4.30 -3.36 7.87
N PHE A 28 -4.51 -4.20 6.88
CA PHE A 28 -4.99 -3.79 5.57
C PHE A 28 -6.09 -4.72 5.08
N THR A 29 -7.26 -4.16 4.79
CA THR A 29 -8.36 -4.89 4.15
C THR A 29 -8.36 -4.57 2.66
N ILE A 30 -8.17 -5.59 1.82
CA ILE A 30 -8.19 -5.49 0.37
C ILE A 30 -9.39 -6.23 -0.20
N GLY A 31 -10.17 -5.56 -1.04
CA GLY A 31 -11.33 -6.14 -1.70
C GLY A 31 -11.20 -6.15 -3.21
N ILE A 32 -11.71 -7.20 -3.85
CA ILE A 32 -11.81 -7.31 -5.31
C ILE A 32 -13.16 -7.87 -5.74
N GLU A 33 -13.72 -7.31 -6.82
CA GLU A 33 -14.69 -7.95 -7.69
C GLU A 33 -14.09 -7.95 -9.10
N CYS A 34 -13.76 -9.13 -9.62
CA CYS A 34 -13.13 -9.31 -10.94
C CYS A 34 -13.94 -10.27 -11.85
N GLY A 35 -15.25 -10.32 -11.66
CA GLY A 35 -16.13 -11.26 -12.37
C GLY A 35 -15.98 -12.66 -11.80
N LYS A 36 -15.91 -13.67 -12.67
CA LYS A 36 -15.79 -15.07 -12.28
C LYS A 36 -14.38 -15.38 -11.74
N ILE A 37 -14.31 -15.89 -10.51
CA ILE A 37 -13.05 -16.26 -9.86
C ILE A 37 -12.74 -17.72 -10.15
N ILE A 38 -11.64 -18.00 -10.85
CA ILE A 38 -11.22 -19.37 -11.23
C ILE A 38 -10.47 -20.05 -10.09
N ASN A 39 -9.55 -19.33 -9.44
CA ASN A 39 -8.74 -19.87 -8.35
C ASN A 39 -8.70 -18.89 -7.16
N PRO A 40 -9.68 -19.02 -6.22
CA PRO A 40 -9.79 -18.10 -5.09
C PRO A 40 -8.52 -18.05 -4.21
N ARG A 41 -7.89 -19.23 -4.00
CA ARG A 41 -6.69 -19.32 -3.17
C ARG A 41 -5.50 -18.58 -3.79
N GLN A 42 -5.33 -18.69 -5.11
CA GLN A 42 -4.25 -18.00 -5.80
C GLN A 42 -4.54 -16.50 -5.87
N LEU A 43 -5.78 -16.11 -6.12
CA LEU A 43 -6.18 -14.70 -6.11
C LEU A 43 -5.92 -14.06 -4.74
N GLU A 44 -6.27 -14.73 -3.64
CA GLU A 44 -5.97 -14.27 -2.29
C GLU A 44 -4.47 -14.02 -2.08
N ARG A 45 -3.62 -14.94 -2.55
CA ARG A 45 -2.15 -14.77 -2.47
C ARG A 45 -1.67 -13.58 -3.28
N CYS A 46 -2.19 -13.38 -4.49
CA CYS A 46 -1.87 -12.21 -5.31
C CYS A 46 -2.28 -10.91 -4.61
N MET A 47 -3.48 -10.86 -4.04
CA MET A 47 -3.98 -9.70 -3.30
C MET A 47 -3.07 -9.38 -2.10
N LYS A 48 -2.75 -10.38 -1.28
CA LYS A 48 -1.87 -10.20 -0.10
C LYS A 48 -0.47 -9.75 -0.50
N SER A 49 0.11 -10.35 -1.55
CA SER A 49 1.42 -9.94 -2.09
C SER A 49 1.39 -8.49 -2.57
N GLY A 50 0.36 -8.10 -3.33
CA GLY A 50 0.19 -6.73 -3.80
C GLY A 50 0.07 -5.72 -2.66
N VAL A 51 -0.62 -6.08 -1.56
CA VAL A 51 -0.69 -5.21 -0.37
C VAL A 51 0.71 -5.02 0.25
N VAL A 52 1.49 -6.08 0.43
CA VAL A 52 2.85 -5.97 1.00
C VAL A 52 3.72 -5.05 0.15
N MET A 53 3.70 -5.22 -1.18
CA MET A 53 4.42 -4.33 -2.11
C MET A 53 3.94 -2.89 -2.02
N GLY A 54 2.62 -2.66 -2.13
CA GLY A 54 2.08 -1.29 -2.14
C GLY A 54 2.22 -0.55 -0.80
N VAL A 55 2.21 -1.25 0.33
CA VAL A 55 2.54 -0.65 1.64
C VAL A 55 4.03 -0.34 1.72
N SER A 56 4.90 -1.19 1.17
CA SER A 56 6.34 -0.92 1.07
C SER A 56 6.62 0.35 0.27
N GLU A 57 5.99 0.51 -0.88
CA GLU A 57 6.06 1.73 -1.71
C GLU A 57 5.56 2.95 -0.93
N ALA A 58 4.43 2.86 -0.25
CA ALA A 58 3.84 3.97 0.48
C ALA A 58 4.72 4.47 1.65
N LEU A 59 5.47 3.57 2.29
CA LEU A 59 6.21 3.90 3.53
C LEU A 59 7.72 4.06 3.33
N LYS A 60 8.34 3.35 2.35
CA LYS A 60 9.80 3.17 2.34
C LYS A 60 10.48 3.34 0.99
N GLU A 61 9.85 2.91 -0.10
CA GLU A 61 10.56 2.77 -1.37
C GLU A 61 10.75 4.11 -2.08
N GLU A 62 11.99 4.51 -2.24
CA GLU A 62 12.35 5.75 -2.92
C GLU A 62 13.62 5.58 -3.73
N VAL A 63 13.57 5.94 -5.01
CA VAL A 63 14.77 6.11 -5.83
C VAL A 63 15.31 7.52 -5.59
N THR A 64 16.49 7.61 -5.00
CA THR A 64 17.14 8.88 -4.68
C THR A 64 18.20 9.26 -5.71
N PHE A 65 18.38 10.57 -5.93
CA PHE A 65 19.30 11.12 -6.92
C PHE A 65 20.19 12.21 -6.29
N ASP A 66 21.45 12.24 -6.71
CA ASP A 66 22.33 13.39 -6.49
C ASP A 66 23.03 13.75 -7.81
N LYS A 67 22.95 15.03 -8.22
CA LYS A 67 23.54 15.57 -9.45
C LYS A 67 23.26 14.71 -10.69
N GLY A 68 22.03 14.19 -10.81
CA GLY A 68 21.58 13.40 -11.94
C GLY A 68 22.02 11.92 -11.92
N LYS A 69 22.64 11.45 -10.82
CA LYS A 69 23.03 10.06 -10.63
C LYS A 69 22.17 9.40 -9.56
N ILE A 70 21.74 8.16 -9.80
CA ILE A 70 21.01 7.36 -8.81
C ILE A 70 21.95 7.05 -7.64
N THR A 71 21.47 7.29 -6.41
CA THR A 71 22.21 7.03 -5.17
C THR A 71 21.71 5.82 -4.39
N SER A 72 20.43 5.41 -4.62
CA SER A 72 19.84 4.20 -4.04
C SER A 72 20.23 2.92 -4.81
N THR A 73 21.53 2.63 -4.88
CA THR A 73 22.12 1.56 -5.73
C THR A 73 22.24 0.20 -5.03
N THR A 74 21.87 0.08 -3.77
CA THR A 74 21.97 -1.15 -2.97
C THR A 74 20.74 -1.34 -2.11
N TRP A 75 20.43 -2.56 -1.70
CA TRP A 75 19.33 -2.88 -0.79
C TRP A 75 19.47 -2.20 0.60
N SER A 76 20.66 -1.82 0.99
CA SER A 76 20.86 -1.03 2.20
C SER A 76 20.40 0.43 2.05
N ARG A 77 20.36 0.95 0.83
CA ARG A 77 19.92 2.31 0.51
C ARG A 77 18.49 2.37 -0.05
N TYR A 78 18.11 1.38 -0.86
CA TYR A 78 16.73 1.20 -1.32
C TYR A 78 16.00 0.32 -0.30
N LYS A 79 15.26 0.96 0.59
CA LYS A 79 14.57 0.26 1.69
C LYS A 79 13.25 -0.34 1.22
N ILE A 80 12.96 -1.55 1.69
CA ILE A 80 11.67 -2.23 1.54
C ILE A 80 11.13 -2.60 2.91
N LEU A 81 9.87 -3.04 3.00
CA LEU A 81 9.33 -3.61 4.24
C LEU A 81 10.10 -4.85 4.68
N THR A 82 10.35 -4.94 5.96
CA THR A 82 10.82 -6.18 6.60
C THR A 82 9.64 -7.05 7.03
N MET A 83 9.88 -8.33 7.27
CA MET A 83 8.82 -9.26 7.72
C MET A 83 8.12 -8.81 9.00
N ALA A 84 8.83 -8.11 9.89
CA ALA A 84 8.26 -7.58 11.14
C ALA A 84 7.31 -6.40 10.93
N GLU A 85 7.36 -5.76 9.77
CA GLU A 85 6.56 -4.58 9.42
C GLU A 85 5.36 -4.90 8.52
N VAL A 86 5.26 -6.15 8.06
CA VAL A 86 4.15 -6.60 7.22
C VAL A 86 2.84 -6.53 8.03
N PRO A 87 1.81 -5.81 7.52
CA PRO A 87 0.53 -5.71 8.20
C PRO A 87 -0.22 -7.04 8.20
N GLU A 88 -1.20 -7.17 9.10
CA GLU A 88 -2.25 -8.17 8.95
C GLU A 88 -3.04 -7.86 7.66
N VAL A 89 -3.15 -8.80 6.74
CA VAL A 89 -3.88 -8.59 5.49
C VAL A 89 -5.14 -9.46 5.43
N LYS A 90 -6.30 -8.79 5.40
CA LYS A 90 -7.60 -9.42 5.14
C LYS A 90 -7.97 -9.23 3.67
N ALA A 91 -8.09 -10.34 2.94
CA ALA A 91 -8.55 -10.34 1.55
C ALA A 91 -10.04 -10.68 1.46
N VAL A 92 -10.80 -9.90 0.70
CA VAL A 92 -12.24 -10.09 0.43
C VAL A 92 -12.42 -10.25 -1.08
N GLN A 93 -13.02 -11.35 -1.49
CA GLN A 93 -13.26 -11.68 -2.89
C GLN A 93 -14.75 -11.75 -3.15
N ILE A 94 -15.22 -11.09 -4.20
CA ILE A 94 -16.61 -11.12 -4.65
C ILE A 94 -16.64 -11.78 -6.03
N SER A 95 -17.14 -13.01 -6.13
CA SER A 95 -17.30 -13.69 -7.40
C SER A 95 -18.63 -13.33 -8.06
N ARG A 96 -18.59 -13.08 -9.35
CA ARG A 96 -19.75 -12.78 -10.19
C ARG A 96 -19.76 -13.73 -11.39
N ASP A 97 -20.48 -14.85 -11.26
CA ASP A 97 -20.54 -15.87 -12.31
C ASP A 97 -21.32 -15.42 -13.56
N ASP A 98 -22.12 -14.36 -13.41
CA ASP A 98 -22.87 -13.69 -14.48
C ASP A 98 -22.00 -12.75 -15.34
N LYS A 99 -20.74 -12.49 -14.92
CA LYS A 99 -19.79 -11.64 -15.62
C LYS A 99 -18.62 -12.44 -16.19
N GLY A 100 -17.97 -11.87 -17.18
CA GLY A 100 -16.71 -12.38 -17.70
C GLY A 100 -15.57 -12.31 -16.67
N TYR A 101 -14.35 -12.45 -17.13
CA TYR A 101 -13.16 -12.41 -16.30
C TYR A 101 -12.55 -11.01 -16.31
N GLY A 102 -12.08 -10.53 -15.17
CA GLY A 102 -11.31 -9.30 -15.01
C GLY A 102 -9.89 -9.58 -14.52
N GLY A 103 -9.04 -8.55 -14.51
CA GLY A 103 -7.68 -8.63 -14.00
C GLY A 103 -7.65 -8.74 -12.47
N GLY A 104 -6.84 -9.66 -11.94
CA GLY A 104 -6.76 -9.94 -10.51
C GLY A 104 -5.34 -9.82 -9.91
N SER A 105 -4.45 -9.00 -10.49
CA SER A 105 -3.05 -8.89 -10.06
C SER A 105 -2.66 -7.51 -9.54
N GLU A 106 -2.17 -6.62 -10.39
CA GLU A 106 -1.51 -5.36 -10.00
C GLU A 106 -2.44 -4.31 -9.37
N GLY A 107 -3.75 -4.48 -9.48
CA GLY A 107 -4.71 -3.57 -8.88
C GLY A 107 -4.58 -3.44 -7.36
N ALA A 108 -4.07 -4.48 -6.69
CA ALA A 108 -3.84 -4.46 -5.26
C ALA A 108 -2.81 -3.40 -4.83
N ASN A 109 -1.70 -3.26 -5.56
CA ASN A 109 -0.67 -2.25 -5.24
C ASN A 109 -1.24 -0.83 -5.35
N ALA A 110 -1.99 -0.57 -6.42
CA ALA A 110 -2.46 0.76 -6.75
C ALA A 110 -3.45 1.35 -5.73
N VAL A 111 -4.16 0.53 -4.96
CA VAL A 111 -5.07 1.01 -3.91
C VAL A 111 -4.39 1.19 -2.55
N CYS A 112 -3.16 0.69 -2.37
CA CYS A 112 -2.48 0.75 -1.07
C CYS A 112 -2.04 2.17 -0.72
N THR A 113 -1.32 2.83 -1.61
CA THR A 113 -0.82 4.19 -1.36
C THR A 113 -1.93 5.19 -1.03
N PRO A 114 -3.03 5.30 -1.80
CA PRO A 114 -4.11 6.20 -1.44
C PRO A 114 -4.81 5.80 -0.14
N ALA A 115 -4.94 4.50 0.18
CA ALA A 115 -5.53 4.05 1.44
C ALA A 115 -4.65 4.43 2.64
N VAL A 116 -3.32 4.28 2.54
CA VAL A 116 -2.37 4.71 3.58
C VAL A 116 -2.39 6.23 3.75
N ALA A 117 -2.42 7.00 2.66
CA ALA A 117 -2.48 8.45 2.71
C ALA A 117 -3.80 8.96 3.35
N ALA A 118 -4.92 8.30 3.04
CA ALA A 118 -6.21 8.62 3.65
C ALA A 118 -6.24 8.29 5.14
N ALA A 119 -5.71 7.13 5.54
CA ALA A 119 -5.59 6.75 6.94
C ALA A 119 -4.65 7.69 7.72
N PHE A 120 -3.57 8.15 7.08
CA PHE A 120 -2.68 9.14 7.68
C PHE A 120 -3.39 10.47 7.94
N PHE A 121 -4.20 10.94 6.99
CA PHE A 121 -5.02 12.13 7.19
C PHE A 121 -6.05 11.93 8.31
N ASP A 122 -6.73 10.80 8.35
CA ASP A 122 -7.71 10.47 9.38
C ASP A 122 -7.09 10.46 10.79
N ALA A 123 -5.88 9.90 10.91
CA ALA A 123 -5.16 9.82 12.18
C ALA A 123 -4.55 11.16 12.65
N THR A 124 -4.21 12.07 11.74
CA THR A 124 -3.40 13.25 12.07
C THR A 124 -4.04 14.59 11.72
N GLY A 125 -5.07 14.60 10.88
CA GLY A 125 -5.67 15.82 10.31
C GLY A 125 -4.79 16.49 9.24
N VAL A 126 -3.63 15.92 8.89
CA VAL A 126 -2.64 16.52 7.99
C VAL A 126 -2.52 15.72 6.69
N HIS A 127 -2.60 16.41 5.55
CA HIS A 127 -2.44 15.77 4.25
C HIS A 127 -0.97 15.51 3.90
N ALA A 128 -0.60 14.25 3.71
CA ALA A 128 0.66 13.90 3.07
C ALA A 128 0.60 14.22 1.57
N ARG A 129 1.55 15.01 1.07
CA ARG A 129 1.62 15.46 -0.33
C ARG A 129 2.71 14.76 -1.14
N ARG A 130 3.44 13.86 -0.52
CA ARG A 130 4.45 13.01 -1.16
C ARG A 130 4.47 11.63 -0.52
N ILE A 131 4.97 10.68 -1.22
CA ILE A 131 5.35 9.34 -0.77
C ILE A 131 6.82 9.08 -1.15
N PRO A 132 7.49 8.16 -0.47
CA PRO A 132 7.06 7.44 0.74
C PRO A 132 6.87 8.38 1.95
N LEU A 133 6.41 7.81 3.07
CA LEU A 133 6.24 8.50 4.36
C LEU A 133 7.42 8.19 5.31
N PRO A 134 8.66 8.62 5.03
CA PRO A 134 9.78 8.38 5.93
C PRO A 134 9.62 9.20 7.22
N PRO A 135 10.12 8.70 8.37
CA PRO A 135 9.97 9.35 9.68
C PRO A 135 10.36 10.83 9.71
N ALA A 136 11.44 11.21 9.04
CA ALA A 136 11.89 12.61 8.98
C ALA A 136 10.90 13.53 8.27
N TYR A 137 10.24 13.05 7.20
CA TYR A 137 9.20 13.81 6.52
C TYR A 137 7.95 13.93 7.39
N VAL A 138 7.53 12.84 8.01
CA VAL A 138 6.34 12.81 8.88
C VAL A 138 6.50 13.73 10.08
N THR A 139 7.66 13.69 10.78
CA THR A 139 7.94 14.62 11.89
C THR A 139 7.91 16.09 11.46
N THR A 140 8.45 16.42 10.29
CA THR A 140 8.38 17.79 9.76
C THR A 140 6.93 18.20 9.47
N LEU A 141 6.17 17.30 8.87
CA LEU A 141 4.79 17.53 8.47
C LEU A 141 3.84 17.73 9.68
N LEU A 142 4.09 17.02 10.79
CA LEU A 142 3.28 17.12 12.02
C LEU A 142 3.65 18.31 12.91
N LYS A 143 4.81 18.94 12.70
CA LYS A 143 5.23 20.12 13.46
C LYS A 143 4.77 21.43 12.83
N GLY A 144 4.16 21.38 11.62
CA GLY A 144 3.56 22.52 10.92
C GLY A 144 4.51 23.41 10.23
#